data_639bcfa74c6928484bc59ef81846dc96
#
_entry.id   639bcfa74c6928484bc59ef81846dc96
#
_cell.length_a   1.000
_cell.length_b   1.000
_cell.length_c   1.000
_cell.angle_alpha   90.00
_cell.angle_beta   90.00
_cell.angle_gamma   90.00
#
_symmetry.space_group_name_H-M   'P 1'
#
loop_
_entity.id
_entity.type
_entity.pdbx_description
1 polymer ?
#
loop_
_entity_poly.entity_id
_entity_poly.type
_entity_poly.pdbx_seq_one_letter_code
_entity_poly.pdbx_strand_id
1 'polypeptide(L)'
;MLANMVAGIDGSAAVGGRVGGLSSARDRELFVLMRSLADVVLIGAATVRAEGYGPVRLPEAMQEERSAGGRPPIPPLAVVTRSLNLDWGSALFSQDAPVRPIVITAAAAGEGSLAAARDRAEVIVAGDELVDLGLALRTLHQRGMVTLLTEGGPTLLGELMAGGVLDELCLTLSPMAGGDPLPVAVRPHGPGELIGYRLASALEEDGHLFLRYLAGSEMSGS
;
A
#
# COMPACT_ATOMS: atom_id res chain seq x y z
N MET A 1 -0.75 9.72 -5.32
CA MET A 1 -0.67 8.56 -4.37
C MET A 1 -2.05 8.22 -3.85
N LEU A 2 -2.50 6.99 -4.06
CA LEU A 2 -3.79 6.49 -3.60
C LEU A 2 -3.56 5.47 -2.48
N ALA A 3 -4.49 5.40 -1.51
CA ALA A 3 -4.52 4.32 -0.52
C ALA A 3 -5.84 3.55 -0.65
N ASN A 4 -5.79 2.23 -0.52
CA ASN A 4 -6.96 1.37 -0.40
C ASN A 4 -6.90 0.58 0.90
N MET A 5 -7.88 0.79 1.77
CA MET A 5 -7.93 0.21 3.11
C MET A 5 -9.32 -0.32 3.42
N VAL A 6 -9.38 -1.30 4.31
CA VAL A 6 -10.62 -1.79 4.90
C VAL A 6 -10.54 -1.75 6.41
N ALA A 7 -11.65 -1.44 7.06
CA ALA A 7 -11.77 -1.46 8.52
C ALA A 7 -13.16 -1.94 8.95
N GLY A 8 -13.25 -2.48 10.15
CA GLY A 8 -14.52 -2.65 10.85
C GLY A 8 -15.12 -1.32 11.29
N ILE A 9 -16.40 -1.32 11.66
CA ILE A 9 -17.09 -0.12 12.20
C ILE A 9 -16.51 0.36 13.54
N ASP A 10 -15.72 -0.47 14.21
CA ASP A 10 -14.96 -0.14 15.42
C ASP A 10 -13.55 0.39 15.13
N GLY A 11 -13.18 0.54 13.85
CA GLY A 11 -11.89 1.05 13.40
C GLY A 11 -10.78 -0.01 13.34
N SER A 12 -11.05 -1.28 13.65
CA SER A 12 -10.06 -2.35 13.53
C SER A 12 -9.76 -2.66 12.06
N ALA A 13 -8.47 -2.78 11.73
CA ALA A 13 -7.99 -3.06 10.37
C ALA A 13 -7.63 -4.53 10.14
N ALA A 14 -7.83 -5.40 11.13
CA ALA A 14 -7.52 -6.82 11.03
C ALA A 14 -8.39 -7.65 11.98
N VAL A 15 -8.49 -8.95 11.69
CA VAL A 15 -9.08 -9.98 12.56
C VAL A 15 -8.10 -11.16 12.58
N GLY A 16 -7.55 -11.47 13.74
CA GLY A 16 -6.52 -12.51 13.87
C GLY A 16 -5.26 -12.22 13.01
N GLY A 17 -4.85 -10.97 12.92
CA GLY A 17 -3.69 -10.50 12.16
C GLY A 17 -3.91 -10.40 10.66
N ARG A 18 -5.14 -10.57 10.14
CA ARG A 18 -5.46 -10.57 8.70
C ARG A 18 -6.70 -9.75 8.38
N VAL A 19 -6.73 -9.15 7.18
CA VAL A 19 -7.87 -8.34 6.70
C VAL A 19 -9.04 -9.16 6.17
N GLY A 20 -8.85 -10.43 5.85
CA GLY A 20 -9.83 -11.26 5.14
C GLY A 20 -11.21 -11.35 5.78
N GLY A 21 -11.29 -11.22 7.12
CA GLY A 21 -12.56 -11.22 7.85
C GLY A 21 -13.39 -9.93 7.71
N LEU A 22 -12.79 -8.86 7.22
CA LEU A 22 -13.44 -7.55 7.03
C LEU A 22 -13.85 -7.31 5.57
N SER A 23 -13.21 -8.00 4.62
CA SER A 23 -13.35 -7.76 3.18
C SER A 23 -14.53 -8.53 2.60
N SER A 24 -15.45 -7.85 1.91
CA SER A 24 -16.53 -8.45 1.12
C SER A 24 -16.08 -8.91 -0.27
N ALA A 25 -16.98 -9.55 -1.02
CA ALA A 25 -16.71 -9.87 -2.42
C ALA A 25 -16.50 -8.60 -3.26
N ARG A 26 -17.32 -7.59 -3.02
CA ARG A 26 -17.22 -6.30 -3.72
C ARG A 26 -15.95 -5.52 -3.35
N ASP A 27 -15.53 -5.56 -2.10
CA ASP A 27 -14.26 -4.98 -1.67
C ASP A 27 -13.07 -5.64 -2.37
N ARG A 28 -13.10 -6.97 -2.54
CA ARG A 28 -12.06 -7.67 -3.31
C ARG A 28 -12.05 -7.31 -4.80
N GLU A 29 -13.22 -7.08 -5.41
CA GLU A 29 -13.31 -6.59 -6.79
C GLU A 29 -12.72 -5.19 -6.92
N LEU A 30 -13.05 -4.27 -6.00
CA LEU A 30 -12.49 -2.93 -5.95
C LEU A 30 -10.97 -2.97 -5.77
N PHE A 31 -10.48 -3.83 -4.87
CA PHE A 31 -9.06 -4.04 -4.63
C PHE A 31 -8.31 -4.45 -5.91
N VAL A 32 -8.86 -5.41 -6.69
CA VAL A 32 -8.27 -5.84 -7.96
C VAL A 32 -8.33 -4.72 -9.00
N LEU A 33 -9.44 -3.99 -9.07
CA LEU A 33 -9.60 -2.85 -9.96
C LEU A 33 -8.55 -1.76 -9.66
N MET A 34 -8.36 -1.38 -8.41
CA MET A 34 -7.37 -0.36 -8.04
C MET A 34 -5.94 -0.80 -8.39
N ARG A 35 -5.62 -2.07 -8.20
CA ARG A 35 -4.35 -2.65 -8.65
C ARG A 35 -4.16 -2.53 -10.17
N SER A 36 -5.22 -2.72 -10.94
CA SER A 36 -5.15 -2.61 -12.40
C SER A 36 -4.89 -1.19 -12.89
N LEU A 37 -5.22 -0.19 -12.10
CA LEU A 37 -4.98 1.22 -12.40
C LEU A 37 -3.59 1.70 -11.98
N ALA A 38 -2.93 1.01 -11.05
CA ALA A 38 -1.65 1.42 -10.49
C ALA A 38 -0.47 1.10 -11.42
N ASP A 39 0.57 1.94 -11.39
CA ASP A 39 1.87 1.64 -12.00
C ASP A 39 2.76 0.85 -11.04
N VAL A 40 2.55 1.02 -9.73
CA VAL A 40 3.21 0.26 -8.66
C VAL A 40 2.29 0.19 -7.44
N VAL A 41 2.37 -0.95 -6.72
CA VAL A 41 1.64 -1.16 -5.47
C VAL A 41 2.63 -1.15 -4.31
N LEU A 42 2.49 -0.19 -3.38
CA LEU A 42 3.33 -0.06 -2.18
C LEU A 42 2.71 -0.79 -1.00
N ILE A 43 3.55 -1.47 -0.23
CA ILE A 43 3.11 -2.19 0.97
C ILE A 43 4.22 -2.24 2.02
N GLY A 44 3.86 -2.18 3.30
CA GLY A 44 4.79 -2.36 4.40
C GLY A 44 5.21 -3.83 4.58
N ALA A 45 6.48 -4.07 4.89
CA ALA A 45 7.03 -5.42 5.10
C ALA A 45 6.30 -6.23 6.19
N ALA A 46 5.78 -5.58 7.23
CA ALA A 46 4.98 -6.26 8.25
C ALA A 46 3.70 -6.87 7.68
N THR A 47 3.02 -6.14 6.80
CA THR A 47 1.79 -6.60 6.12
C THR A 47 2.12 -7.70 5.12
N VAL A 48 3.24 -7.59 4.38
CA VAL A 48 3.70 -8.67 3.47
C VAL A 48 3.82 -9.99 4.23
N ARG A 49 4.42 -9.97 5.44
CA ARG A 49 4.60 -11.18 6.25
C ARG A 49 3.28 -11.68 6.85
N ALA A 50 2.44 -10.78 7.36
CA ALA A 50 1.18 -11.16 8.02
C ALA A 50 0.17 -11.78 7.03
N GLU A 51 0.05 -11.19 5.85
CA GLU A 51 -0.91 -11.62 4.83
C GLU A 51 -0.35 -12.66 3.85
N GLY A 52 0.97 -12.88 3.83
CA GLY A 52 1.61 -13.80 2.89
C GLY A 52 1.52 -13.30 1.45
N TYR A 53 1.86 -12.05 1.22
CA TYR A 53 1.78 -11.45 -0.12
C TYR A 53 2.66 -12.17 -1.13
N GLY A 54 2.06 -12.48 -2.30
CA GLY A 54 2.76 -12.87 -3.52
C GLY A 54 2.74 -11.76 -4.57
N PRO A 55 3.18 -12.05 -5.80
CA PRO A 55 3.07 -11.12 -6.91
C PRO A 55 1.62 -10.64 -7.11
N VAL A 56 1.45 -9.42 -7.60
CA VAL A 56 0.12 -8.91 -7.98
C VAL A 56 -0.51 -9.84 -9.01
N ARG A 57 -1.80 -10.12 -8.83
CA ARG A 57 -2.59 -10.91 -9.76
C ARG A 57 -3.71 -10.06 -10.32
N LEU A 58 -3.86 -10.06 -11.63
CA LEU A 58 -4.94 -9.39 -12.34
C LEU A 58 -5.61 -10.38 -13.29
N PRO A 59 -6.94 -10.27 -13.52
CA PRO A 59 -7.63 -10.95 -14.61
C PRO A 59 -7.00 -10.64 -15.96
N GLU A 60 -7.02 -11.58 -16.89
CA GLU A 60 -6.40 -11.46 -18.22
C GLU A 60 -6.89 -10.22 -18.99
N ALA A 61 -8.19 -9.94 -18.96
CA ALA A 61 -8.75 -8.74 -19.60
C ALA A 61 -8.13 -7.43 -19.07
N MET A 62 -7.86 -7.33 -17.75
CA MET A 62 -7.20 -6.16 -17.18
C MET A 62 -5.72 -6.09 -17.55
N GLN A 63 -5.05 -7.22 -17.72
CA GLN A 63 -3.65 -7.28 -18.20
C GLN A 63 -3.56 -6.82 -19.66
N GLU A 64 -4.51 -7.23 -20.51
CA GLU A 64 -4.61 -6.80 -21.90
C GLU A 64 -4.87 -5.31 -22.01
N GLU A 65 -5.83 -4.78 -21.23
CA GLU A 65 -6.14 -3.35 -21.18
C GLU A 65 -4.92 -2.52 -20.75
N ARG A 66 -4.17 -2.96 -19.74
CA ARG A 66 -2.93 -2.31 -19.32
C ARG A 66 -1.90 -2.30 -20.44
N SER A 67 -1.71 -3.44 -21.10
CA SER A 67 -0.75 -3.61 -22.21
C SER A 67 -1.13 -2.74 -23.41
N ALA A 68 -2.40 -2.66 -23.75
CA ALA A 68 -2.92 -1.78 -24.79
C ALA A 68 -2.68 -0.28 -24.47
N GLY A 69 -2.70 0.07 -23.17
CA GLY A 69 -2.34 1.40 -22.66
C GLY A 69 -0.82 1.64 -22.51
N GLY A 70 0.04 0.75 -23.01
CA GLY A 70 1.50 0.88 -22.94
C GLY A 70 2.11 0.64 -21.55
N ARG A 71 1.35 0.05 -20.63
CA ARG A 71 1.81 -0.31 -19.28
C ARG A 71 2.19 -1.79 -19.19
N PRO A 72 3.08 -2.19 -18.27
CA PRO A 72 3.28 -3.61 -17.97
C PRO A 72 1.96 -4.29 -17.62
N PRO A 73 1.71 -5.55 -18.05
CA PRO A 73 0.45 -6.25 -17.79
C PRO A 73 0.14 -6.38 -16.30
N ILE A 74 1.17 -6.46 -15.47
CA ILE A 74 1.07 -6.56 -14.01
C ILE A 74 1.94 -5.46 -13.38
N PRO A 75 1.43 -4.65 -12.44
CA PRO A 75 2.25 -3.68 -11.73
C PRO A 75 3.20 -4.41 -10.75
N PRO A 76 4.44 -3.93 -10.56
CA PRO A 76 5.32 -4.44 -9.53
C PRO A 76 4.76 -4.13 -8.13
N LEU A 77 5.06 -5.04 -7.18
CA LEU A 77 4.86 -4.78 -5.76
C LEU A 77 6.13 -4.13 -5.20
N ALA A 78 6.00 -3.00 -4.52
CA ALA A 78 7.08 -2.29 -3.85
C ALA A 78 6.95 -2.46 -2.33
N VAL A 79 7.88 -3.20 -1.73
CA VAL A 79 7.89 -3.48 -0.28
C VAL A 79 8.75 -2.45 0.44
N VAL A 80 8.14 -1.69 1.35
CA VAL A 80 8.85 -0.74 2.21
C VAL A 80 9.32 -1.44 3.47
N THR A 81 10.63 -1.41 3.72
CA THR A 81 11.27 -2.09 4.85
C THR A 81 12.54 -1.39 5.29
N ARG A 82 12.73 -1.16 6.58
CA ARG A 82 14.00 -0.66 7.12
C ARG A 82 15.03 -1.78 7.31
N SER A 83 14.59 -2.95 7.72
CA SER A 83 15.46 -4.02 8.21
C SER A 83 15.77 -5.11 7.18
N LEU A 84 15.14 -5.07 5.99
CA LEU A 84 15.19 -6.15 5.00
C LEU A 84 14.80 -7.54 5.55
N ASN A 85 14.10 -7.58 6.70
CA ASN A 85 13.57 -8.82 7.26
C ASN A 85 12.36 -9.27 6.45
N LEU A 86 12.64 -9.95 5.34
CA LEU A 86 11.68 -10.46 4.37
C LEU A 86 11.91 -11.97 4.17
N ASP A 87 10.84 -12.69 3.86
CA ASP A 87 10.96 -14.08 3.42
C ASP A 87 11.37 -14.12 1.95
N TRP A 88 12.67 -14.15 1.71
CA TRP A 88 13.26 -14.19 0.37
C TRP A 88 12.99 -15.49 -0.39
N GLY A 89 12.47 -16.52 0.30
CA GLY A 89 12.00 -17.78 -0.30
C GLY A 89 10.54 -17.75 -0.74
N SER A 90 9.79 -16.69 -0.40
CA SER A 90 8.38 -16.58 -0.75
C SER A 90 8.16 -16.41 -2.27
N ALA A 91 6.92 -16.67 -2.70
CA ALA A 91 6.54 -16.53 -4.12
C ALA A 91 6.75 -15.10 -4.65
N LEU A 92 6.71 -14.08 -3.79
CA LEU A 92 6.96 -12.69 -4.18
C LEU A 92 8.37 -12.48 -4.74
N PHE A 93 9.37 -13.14 -4.16
CA PHE A 93 10.78 -13.00 -4.51
C PHE A 93 11.31 -14.18 -5.34
N SER A 94 10.41 -15.01 -5.89
CA SER A 94 10.76 -16.09 -6.80
C SER A 94 11.35 -15.54 -8.10
N GLN A 95 12.30 -16.26 -8.68
CA GLN A 95 12.82 -15.96 -10.03
C GLN A 95 11.75 -16.15 -11.11
N ASP A 96 10.73 -16.98 -10.84
CA ASP A 96 9.60 -17.22 -11.73
C ASP A 96 8.46 -16.21 -11.53
N ALA A 97 8.64 -15.20 -10.67
CA ALA A 97 7.64 -14.16 -10.49
C ALA A 97 7.42 -13.39 -11.81
N PRO A 98 6.16 -13.13 -12.20
CA PRO A 98 5.84 -12.50 -13.48
C PRO A 98 6.41 -11.08 -13.62
N VAL A 99 6.65 -10.42 -12.49
CA VAL A 99 7.27 -9.09 -12.41
C VAL A 99 8.21 -9.08 -11.23
N ARG A 100 9.43 -8.56 -11.44
CA ARG A 100 10.41 -8.41 -10.38
C ARG A 100 9.91 -7.41 -9.34
N PRO A 101 9.85 -7.75 -8.03
CA PRO A 101 9.40 -6.82 -7.01
C PRO A 101 10.44 -5.71 -6.77
N ILE A 102 9.98 -4.60 -6.22
CA ILE A 102 10.81 -3.49 -5.75
C ILE A 102 10.91 -3.60 -4.23
N VAL A 103 12.09 -3.34 -3.68
CA VAL A 103 12.30 -3.18 -2.23
C VAL A 103 12.81 -1.78 -1.97
N ILE A 104 12.10 -1.04 -1.14
CA ILE A 104 12.45 0.33 -0.74
C ILE A 104 12.97 0.25 0.70
N THR A 105 14.23 0.70 0.89
CA THR A 105 14.90 0.59 2.18
C THR A 105 15.81 1.79 2.44
N ALA A 106 16.47 1.81 3.60
CA ALA A 106 17.48 2.82 3.98
C ALA A 106 18.90 2.24 3.90
N ALA A 107 19.91 3.10 3.82
CA ALA A 107 21.33 2.71 3.77
C ALA A 107 21.75 1.94 5.03
N ALA A 108 21.14 2.23 6.19
CA ALA A 108 21.37 1.55 7.45
C ALA A 108 21.08 0.03 7.44
N ALA A 109 20.41 -0.48 6.38
CA ALA A 109 20.24 -1.92 6.19
C ALA A 109 21.58 -2.67 6.00
N GLY A 110 22.65 -1.95 5.66
CA GLY A 110 24.00 -2.46 5.48
C GLY A 110 24.26 -3.09 4.12
N GLU A 111 25.48 -2.92 3.59
CA GLU A 111 25.80 -3.30 2.21
C GLU A 111 25.63 -4.80 1.94
N GLY A 112 25.96 -5.67 2.90
CA GLY A 112 25.76 -7.11 2.73
C GLY A 112 24.30 -7.51 2.54
N SER A 113 23.38 -6.91 3.32
CA SER A 113 21.94 -7.14 3.19
C SER A 113 21.39 -6.53 1.89
N LEU A 114 21.89 -5.36 1.50
CA LEU A 114 21.52 -4.71 0.24
C LEU A 114 21.96 -5.54 -0.97
N ALA A 115 23.18 -6.10 -0.95
CA ALA A 115 23.66 -6.99 -2.00
C ALA A 115 22.76 -8.23 -2.14
N ALA A 116 22.45 -8.91 -1.04
CA ALA A 116 21.56 -10.06 -1.03
C ALA A 116 20.14 -9.72 -1.53
N ALA A 117 19.62 -8.54 -1.18
CA ALA A 117 18.33 -8.08 -1.67
C ALA A 117 18.33 -7.84 -3.19
N ARG A 118 19.41 -7.30 -3.73
CA ARG A 118 19.57 -7.04 -5.18
C ARG A 118 19.54 -8.30 -6.04
N ASP A 119 19.84 -9.46 -5.47
CA ASP A 119 19.71 -10.75 -6.20
C ASP A 119 18.24 -11.13 -6.44
N ARG A 120 17.33 -10.67 -5.58
CA ARG A 120 15.91 -11.07 -5.56
C ARG A 120 14.94 -9.99 -5.96
N ALA A 121 15.31 -8.72 -5.82
CA ALA A 121 14.45 -7.57 -6.06
C ALA A 121 15.22 -6.42 -6.70
N GLU A 122 14.50 -5.48 -7.30
CA GLU A 122 15.03 -4.16 -7.56
C GLU A 122 15.08 -3.37 -6.25
N VAL A 123 16.25 -2.83 -5.87
CA VAL A 123 16.43 -2.14 -4.58
C VAL A 123 16.54 -0.64 -4.79
N ILE A 124 15.67 0.10 -4.11
CA ILE A 124 15.73 1.56 -3.98
C ILE A 124 16.19 1.86 -2.57
N VAL A 125 17.38 2.46 -2.45
CA VAL A 125 17.86 3.00 -1.16
C VAL A 125 17.41 4.44 -1.07
N ALA A 126 16.50 4.72 -0.14
CA ALA A 126 15.91 6.03 0.07
C ALA A 126 16.07 6.43 1.55
N GLY A 127 17.05 7.26 1.82
CA GLY A 127 17.41 7.72 3.17
C GLY A 127 18.57 6.93 3.80
N ASP A 128 19.10 7.45 4.89
CA ASP A 128 20.24 6.89 5.60
C ASP A 128 19.83 5.91 6.69
N GLU A 129 19.26 6.41 7.81
CA GLU A 129 18.84 5.61 8.96
C GLU A 129 17.42 5.08 8.87
N LEU A 130 16.52 5.88 8.28
CA LEU A 130 15.11 5.58 8.06
C LEU A 130 14.79 5.72 6.59
N VAL A 131 13.71 5.06 6.16
CA VAL A 131 13.21 5.22 4.79
C VAL A 131 12.61 6.62 4.66
N ASP A 132 13.18 7.43 3.77
CA ASP A 132 12.60 8.69 3.32
C ASP A 132 11.55 8.38 2.23
N LEU A 133 10.28 8.36 2.63
CA LEU A 133 9.18 8.08 1.71
C LEU A 133 9.07 9.14 0.60
N GLY A 134 9.36 10.40 0.90
CA GLY A 134 9.36 11.46 -0.11
C GLY A 134 10.41 11.20 -1.20
N LEU A 135 11.63 10.81 -0.82
CA LEU A 135 12.68 10.43 -1.76
C LEU A 135 12.29 9.17 -2.55
N ALA A 136 11.73 8.16 -1.86
CA ALA A 136 11.27 6.92 -2.49
C ALA A 136 10.21 7.19 -3.58
N LEU A 137 9.19 7.99 -3.25
CA LEU A 137 8.11 8.33 -4.18
C LEU A 137 8.63 9.15 -5.37
N ARG A 138 9.52 10.11 -5.14
CA ARG A 138 10.18 10.85 -6.23
C ARG A 138 10.98 9.92 -7.14
N THR A 139 11.69 8.94 -6.57
CA THR A 139 12.46 7.96 -7.34
C THR A 139 11.57 7.08 -8.21
N LEU A 140 10.43 6.60 -7.68
CA LEU A 140 9.43 5.87 -8.45
C LEU A 140 8.85 6.72 -9.59
N HIS A 141 8.53 7.99 -9.29
CA HIS A 141 8.03 8.92 -10.30
C HIS A 141 9.03 9.19 -11.44
N GLN A 142 10.31 9.36 -11.12
CA GLN A 142 11.39 9.51 -12.11
C GLN A 142 11.55 8.28 -13.02
N ARG A 143 11.09 7.12 -12.58
CA ARG A 143 11.03 5.88 -13.37
C ARG A 143 9.73 5.73 -14.18
N GLY A 144 8.90 6.77 -14.25
CA GLY A 144 7.65 6.81 -14.99
C GLY A 144 6.46 6.20 -14.26
N MET A 145 6.59 5.84 -12.97
CA MET A 145 5.48 5.34 -12.16
C MET A 145 4.70 6.51 -11.58
N VAL A 146 3.58 6.86 -12.20
CA VAL A 146 2.78 8.06 -11.86
C VAL A 146 1.66 7.71 -10.90
N THR A 147 0.96 6.61 -11.15
CA THR A 147 -0.15 6.14 -10.32
C THR A 147 0.37 5.16 -9.28
N LEU A 148 0.58 5.65 -8.06
CA LEU A 148 1.06 4.86 -6.94
C LEU A 148 -0.12 4.46 -6.05
N LEU A 149 -0.30 3.17 -5.79
CA LEU A 149 -1.31 2.64 -4.87
C LEU A 149 -0.61 2.13 -3.61
N THR A 150 -1.07 2.48 -2.42
CA THR A 150 -0.68 1.77 -1.20
C THR A 150 -1.81 0.91 -0.67
N GLU A 151 -1.46 -0.28 -0.22
CA GLU A 151 -2.34 -1.20 0.50
C GLU A 151 -1.97 -1.28 2.00
N GLY A 152 -1.29 -0.24 2.47
CA GLY A 152 -0.89 -0.12 3.87
C GLY A 152 0.40 -0.92 4.17
N GLY A 153 0.71 -1.52 5.33
CA GLY A 153 0.01 -1.47 6.60
C GLY A 153 -0.09 -0.14 7.33
N PRO A 154 -0.60 -0.22 8.53
CA PRO A 154 -0.98 0.97 9.28
C PRO A 154 0.15 1.98 9.51
N THR A 155 1.37 1.51 9.76
CA THR A 155 2.54 2.38 9.93
C THR A 155 2.87 3.11 8.64
N LEU A 156 2.95 2.38 7.50
CA LEU A 156 3.24 2.99 6.20
C LEU A 156 2.17 4.02 5.83
N LEU A 157 0.89 3.69 6.02
CA LEU A 157 -0.19 4.64 5.75
C LEU A 157 -0.09 5.88 6.64
N GLY A 158 0.19 5.70 7.94
CA GLY A 158 0.37 6.82 8.87
C GLY A 158 1.53 7.73 8.49
N GLU A 159 2.65 7.17 8.02
CA GLU A 159 3.81 7.93 7.52
C GLU A 159 3.48 8.69 6.23
N LEU A 160 2.79 8.06 5.27
CA LEU A 160 2.35 8.71 4.03
C LEU A 160 1.38 9.86 4.29
N MET A 161 0.43 9.67 5.23
CA MET A 161 -0.48 10.73 5.64
C MET A 161 0.29 11.88 6.31
N ALA A 162 1.16 11.57 7.29
CA ALA A 162 1.94 12.58 7.99
C ALA A 162 2.89 13.36 7.07
N GLY A 163 3.38 12.72 6.03
CA GLY A 163 4.20 13.35 4.99
C GLY A 163 3.43 14.18 3.96
N GLY A 164 2.08 14.23 4.06
CA GLY A 164 1.24 15.00 3.13
C GLY A 164 1.30 14.53 1.68
N VAL A 165 1.68 13.27 1.44
CA VAL A 165 1.88 12.72 0.09
C VAL A 165 0.73 11.83 -0.39
N LEU A 166 -0.31 11.67 0.43
CA LEU A 166 -1.50 10.91 0.08
C LEU A 166 -2.55 11.82 -0.53
N ASP A 167 -2.82 11.64 -1.82
CA ASP A 167 -3.82 12.43 -2.56
C ASP A 167 -5.25 11.90 -2.35
N GLU A 168 -5.38 10.58 -2.19
CA GLU A 168 -6.67 9.91 -2.14
C GLU A 168 -6.66 8.72 -1.17
N LEU A 169 -7.70 8.63 -0.34
CA LEU A 169 -7.96 7.47 0.53
C LEU A 169 -9.30 6.85 0.14
N CYS A 170 -9.24 5.62 -0.35
CA CYS A 170 -10.39 4.73 -0.46
C CYS A 170 -10.46 3.86 0.79
N LEU A 171 -11.54 3.98 1.54
CA LEU A 171 -11.77 3.27 2.78
C LEU A 171 -13.08 2.48 2.71
N THR A 172 -12.98 1.17 2.79
CA THR A 172 -14.15 0.30 2.98
C THR A 172 -14.42 0.16 4.48
N LEU A 173 -15.62 0.52 4.92
CA LEU A 173 -16.10 0.20 6.27
C LEU A 173 -16.98 -1.05 6.21
N SER A 174 -16.47 -2.13 6.79
CA SER A 174 -17.20 -3.39 6.99
C SER A 174 -18.18 -3.24 8.16
N PRO A 175 -19.41 -3.78 8.09
CA PRO A 175 -20.36 -3.75 9.19
C PRO A 175 -19.98 -4.71 10.34
N MET A 176 -18.72 -5.03 10.48
CA MET A 176 -18.16 -5.94 11.48
C MET A 176 -17.49 -5.15 12.60
N ALA A 177 -17.52 -5.69 13.81
CA ALA A 177 -16.83 -5.16 14.98
C ALA A 177 -16.18 -6.29 15.77
N GLY A 178 -15.22 -5.98 16.64
CA GLY A 178 -14.51 -6.96 17.47
C GLY A 178 -13.25 -7.51 16.83
N GLY A 179 -12.65 -6.75 15.91
CA GLY A 179 -11.34 -7.06 15.33
C GLY A 179 -10.18 -6.81 16.29
N ASP A 180 -8.96 -6.95 15.78
CA ASP A 180 -7.73 -6.70 16.52
C ASP A 180 -7.63 -5.21 16.90
N PRO A 181 -6.93 -4.84 17.99
CA PRO A 181 -6.70 -3.45 18.37
C PRO A 181 -5.64 -2.79 17.45
N LEU A 182 -5.84 -2.89 16.15
CA LEU A 182 -4.95 -2.40 15.10
C LEU A 182 -5.72 -1.37 14.27
N PRO A 183 -5.41 -0.07 14.37
CA PRO A 183 -6.08 0.96 13.58
C PRO A 183 -5.63 0.93 12.12
N VAL A 184 -6.42 1.55 11.24
CA VAL A 184 -6.12 1.68 9.81
C VAL A 184 -4.80 2.41 9.55
N ALA A 185 -4.48 3.42 10.39
CA ALA A 185 -3.24 4.17 10.30
C ALA A 185 -2.66 4.42 11.70
N VAL A 186 -1.34 4.27 11.83
CA VAL A 186 -0.59 4.55 13.05
C VAL A 186 0.39 5.68 12.78
N ARG A 187 0.29 6.77 13.51
CA ARG A 187 1.29 7.84 13.45
C ARG A 187 2.56 7.43 14.18
N PRO A 188 3.72 7.46 13.50
CA PRO A 188 4.97 6.97 14.09
C PRO A 188 5.53 7.86 15.22
N HIS A 189 5.12 9.13 15.29
CA HIS A 189 5.68 10.13 16.21
C HIS A 189 4.63 10.72 17.17
N GLY A 190 3.56 9.98 17.48
CA GLY A 190 2.50 10.43 18.38
C GLY A 190 1.50 11.38 17.74
N PRO A 191 0.66 12.07 18.56
CA PRO A 191 -0.34 12.98 18.05
C PRO A 191 0.30 14.19 17.38
N GLY A 192 -0.14 14.49 16.18
CA GLY A 192 0.28 15.65 15.38
C GLY A 192 -0.95 16.45 14.96
N GLU A 193 -0.78 17.42 14.09
CA GLU A 193 -1.89 18.16 13.51
C GLU A 193 -2.84 17.23 12.77
N LEU A 194 -4.13 17.52 12.82
CA LEU A 194 -5.14 16.82 12.05
C LEU A 194 -4.97 17.13 10.57
N ILE A 195 -5.09 16.11 9.74
CA ILE A 195 -5.04 16.23 8.29
C ILE A 195 -6.47 16.12 7.76
N GLY A 196 -6.93 17.17 7.09
CA GLY A 196 -8.28 17.20 6.53
C GLY A 196 -8.38 16.49 5.20
N TYR A 197 -9.43 15.69 5.05
CA TYR A 197 -9.82 15.08 3.78
C TYR A 197 -11.27 15.44 3.47
N ARG A 198 -11.58 15.64 2.20
CA ARG A 198 -12.94 15.90 1.72
C ARG A 198 -13.55 14.63 1.16
N LEU A 199 -14.73 14.26 1.64
CA LEU A 199 -15.49 13.14 1.07
C LEU A 199 -15.87 13.46 -0.39
N ALA A 200 -15.44 12.60 -1.31
CA ALA A 200 -15.75 12.71 -2.74
C ALA A 200 -16.92 11.82 -3.15
N SER A 201 -17.00 10.62 -2.59
CA SER A 201 -18.12 9.71 -2.81
C SER A 201 -18.30 8.75 -1.63
N ALA A 202 -19.53 8.30 -1.45
CA ALA A 202 -19.91 7.23 -0.54
C ALA A 202 -20.88 6.33 -1.28
N LEU A 203 -20.58 5.04 -1.33
CA LEU A 203 -21.44 4.01 -1.90
C LEU A 203 -21.73 2.98 -0.81
N GLU A 204 -22.88 2.33 -0.90
CA GLU A 204 -23.27 1.26 0.02
C GLU A 204 -23.62 0.02 -0.78
N GLU A 205 -23.16 -1.13 -0.31
CA GLU A 205 -23.57 -2.43 -0.81
C GLU A 205 -23.44 -3.49 0.30
N ASP A 206 -24.50 -4.21 0.57
CA ASP A 206 -24.56 -5.26 1.58
C ASP A 206 -24.07 -4.82 2.97
N GLY A 207 -24.43 -3.60 3.38
CA GLY A 207 -24.04 -3.01 4.66
C GLY A 207 -22.59 -2.50 4.72
N HIS A 208 -21.79 -2.69 3.67
CA HIS A 208 -20.46 -2.10 3.56
C HIS A 208 -20.56 -0.68 2.99
N LEU A 209 -19.77 0.24 3.54
CA LEU A 209 -19.60 1.58 2.98
C LEU A 209 -18.26 1.67 2.27
N PHE A 210 -18.29 2.12 1.02
CA PHE A 210 -17.12 2.39 0.20
C PHE A 210 -16.95 3.91 0.11
N LEU A 211 -15.99 4.43 0.85
CA LEU A 211 -15.75 5.84 1.02
C LEU A 211 -14.51 6.26 0.22
N ARG A 212 -14.63 7.34 -0.54
CA ARG A 212 -13.53 7.94 -1.27
C ARG A 212 -13.30 9.34 -0.76
N TYR A 213 -12.12 9.56 -0.18
CA TYR A 213 -11.69 10.84 0.34
C TYR A 213 -10.55 11.39 -0.51
N LEU A 214 -10.57 12.68 -0.77
CA LEU A 214 -9.49 13.41 -1.43
C LEU A 214 -8.79 14.30 -0.40
N ALA A 215 -7.46 14.42 -0.51
CA ALA A 215 -6.71 15.37 0.30
C ALA A 215 -7.32 16.77 0.14
N GLY A 216 -7.64 17.41 1.26
CA GLY A 216 -8.15 18.79 1.27
C GLY A 216 -6.98 19.75 1.08
N SER A 217 -7.12 20.75 0.21
CA SER A 217 -6.38 22.00 0.39
C SER A 217 -6.89 22.61 1.68
N GLU A 218 -6.00 22.79 2.66
CA GLU A 218 -6.20 23.39 3.99
C GLU A 218 -7.66 23.67 4.36
N MET A 219 -8.18 22.93 5.35
CA MET A 219 -9.36 23.42 6.08
C MET A 219 -8.90 24.67 6.84
N SER A 220 -8.99 25.83 6.16
CA SER A 220 -8.90 27.13 6.85
C SER A 220 -9.93 27.10 7.97
N GLY A 221 -9.42 27.09 9.21
CA GLY A 221 -10.22 27.07 10.42
C GLY A 221 -11.20 28.23 10.44
N SER A 222 -12.42 27.93 10.74
CA SER A 222 -13.42 28.85 11.24
C SER A 222 -13.56 28.66 12.75
#